data_236012e42017bbb1eaad249cff8916ed
#
_entry.id   236012e42017bbb1eaad249cff8916ed
#
_cell.length_a   1.000
_cell.length_b   1.000
_cell.length_c   1.000
_cell.angle_alpha   90.00
_cell.angle_beta   90.00
_cell.angle_gamma   90.00
#
_symmetry.space_group_name_H-M   'P 1'
#
loop_
_entity.id
_entity.type
_entity.pdbx_description
1 polymer ?
#
loop_
_entity_poly.entity_id
_entity_poly.type
_entity_poly.pdbx_seq_one_letter_code
_entity_poly.pdbx_strand_id
1 'polypeptide(L)'
;MWLGLSFLDWVIIFAALLGIAAIGVAMSRSIHDRTDFFMGGRRFGKVFMVFFSFASGTSGDDAVSSTAGTWRAGLAGIWWTLLWLWATPFYWIMAPIMRRMRALTTSDFFEARYDTSTATLYAFYGILMTIAMLAGGLYGSGKLVNALTGGELNQVAKQLDMRVPKIEWNTAKSSIDIKSRQLQGNELAVLAMTILFVAYGMAGGLGAAIVTDLIQGILTIVFSFLLLPWIFFQIGGLTGLRERGEIRVGMFDLFGREDVAGILGAEPITVFYVVMLAVTGIIGVVAQPQIMSMCGAGKTEMEARLGFTYGHLMKRFCTIAWTFIGLGCIVWYLSADISPLNDETRERLTPDSVASDTKVPYDPAYDRKFGDELFGRVARDLLPHGLLGLLFVASLAATMSTADTRMLASSALFTQSIYKRFLKPNRSENHYLWVGRIASLVIVAFSLILQTTFTDVIEALKFVLKTTAPIGISFWIGIIWRGWTPMAVWASSLAAYSIWALCAFFPQWLSSIGIGEPIVIPTADHIKVADAWMMLFYLSTGIIVGVVVSLLTRRPPAEKLDAFFLLMRTPVQPDEHVAAPCTMPDNPAPPLDKMIDHPDIEIPKPTRVDIIGFILAWVFVGIIVWIPYWLSR
;
A
#
# COMPACT_ATOMS: atom_id res chain seq x y z
N MET A 1 -4.18 3.40 -35.49
CA MET A 1 -4.03 3.17 -34.05
C MET A 1 -2.59 2.72 -33.79
N TRP A 2 -1.99 3.18 -32.72
CA TRP A 2 -0.66 2.74 -32.30
C TRP A 2 -0.77 2.25 -30.86
N LEU A 3 -0.29 1.04 -30.57
CA LEU A 3 -0.48 0.34 -29.29
C LEU A 3 -1.96 0.28 -28.84
N GLY A 4 -2.89 0.04 -29.78
CA GLY A 4 -4.31 -0.05 -29.49
C GLY A 4 -5.01 1.27 -29.12
N LEU A 5 -4.29 2.40 -29.13
CA LEU A 5 -4.78 3.73 -28.77
C LEU A 5 -4.94 4.61 -30.02
N SER A 6 -5.92 5.52 -30.00
CA SER A 6 -6.15 6.49 -31.06
C SER A 6 -5.16 7.66 -30.98
N PHE A 7 -5.10 8.48 -32.02
CA PHE A 7 -4.30 9.70 -32.01
C PHE A 7 -4.74 10.67 -30.89
N LEU A 8 -6.04 10.78 -30.67
CA LEU A 8 -6.59 11.65 -29.60
C LEU A 8 -6.15 11.17 -28.21
N ASP A 9 -6.16 9.85 -27.96
CA ASP A 9 -5.68 9.26 -26.70
C ASP A 9 -4.22 9.64 -26.44
N TRP A 10 -3.36 9.53 -27.46
CA TRP A 10 -1.96 9.90 -27.34
C TRP A 10 -1.73 11.39 -27.08
N VAL A 11 -2.51 12.27 -27.73
CA VAL A 11 -2.44 13.72 -27.48
C VAL A 11 -2.75 14.03 -26.03
N ILE A 12 -3.81 13.42 -25.45
CA ILE A 12 -4.20 13.61 -24.05
C ILE A 12 -3.10 13.09 -23.12
N ILE A 13 -2.56 11.89 -23.38
CA ILE A 13 -1.50 11.28 -22.58
C ILE A 13 -0.26 12.17 -22.57
N PHE A 14 0.25 12.57 -23.72
CA PHE A 14 1.46 13.40 -23.80
C PHE A 14 1.26 14.79 -23.22
N ALA A 15 0.13 15.44 -23.46
CA ALA A 15 -0.15 16.76 -22.90
C ALA A 15 -0.17 16.75 -21.35
N ALA A 16 -0.82 15.75 -20.75
CA ALA A 16 -0.88 15.62 -19.30
C ALA A 16 0.49 15.26 -18.68
N LEU A 17 1.22 14.29 -19.26
CA LEU A 17 2.53 13.90 -18.76
C LEU A 17 3.55 15.04 -18.86
N LEU A 18 3.56 15.79 -19.98
CA LEU A 18 4.42 16.96 -20.14
C LEU A 18 4.06 18.06 -19.14
N GLY A 19 2.76 18.28 -18.89
CA GLY A 19 2.30 19.23 -17.86
C GLY A 19 2.80 18.87 -16.46
N ILE A 20 2.65 17.62 -16.05
CA ILE A 20 3.13 17.12 -14.75
C ILE A 20 4.67 17.27 -14.66
N ALA A 21 5.39 16.84 -15.68
CA ALA A 21 6.85 16.95 -15.72
C ALA A 21 7.34 18.39 -15.66
N ALA A 22 6.70 19.31 -16.39
CA ALA A 22 7.05 20.73 -16.38
C ALA A 22 6.89 21.35 -14.99
N ILE A 23 5.80 21.02 -14.27
CA ILE A 23 5.59 21.47 -12.89
C ILE A 23 6.65 20.91 -11.95
N GLY A 24 6.96 19.61 -12.05
CA GLY A 24 7.98 18.97 -11.25
C GLY A 24 9.37 19.60 -11.43
N VAL A 25 9.76 19.86 -12.68
CA VAL A 25 11.02 20.56 -12.99
C VAL A 25 11.02 22.02 -12.52
N ALA A 26 9.91 22.75 -12.66
CA ALA A 26 9.81 24.12 -12.17
C ALA A 26 10.03 24.21 -10.65
N MET A 27 9.49 23.25 -9.90
CA MET A 27 9.64 23.16 -8.45
C MET A 27 11.06 22.80 -7.99
N SER A 28 11.90 22.22 -8.85
CA SER A 28 13.28 21.87 -8.50
C SER A 28 14.12 23.09 -8.06
N ARG A 29 13.74 24.29 -8.50
CA ARG A 29 14.42 25.55 -8.14
C ARG A 29 14.20 25.96 -6.67
N SER A 30 13.24 25.37 -5.97
CA SER A 30 12.92 25.68 -4.56
C SER A 30 13.62 24.76 -3.56
N ILE A 31 14.54 23.90 -4.02
CA ILE A 31 15.26 22.95 -3.16
C ILE A 31 16.60 23.57 -2.78
N HIS A 32 16.79 23.81 -1.48
CA HIS A 32 18.03 24.37 -0.93
C HIS A 32 18.75 23.41 0.00
N ASP A 33 18.02 22.55 0.73
CA ASP A 33 18.57 21.62 1.70
C ASP A 33 17.84 20.26 1.71
N ARG A 34 18.25 19.38 2.64
CA ARG A 34 17.65 18.05 2.80
C ARG A 34 16.21 18.12 3.32
N THR A 35 15.84 19.12 4.12
CA THR A 35 14.48 19.29 4.62
C THR A 35 13.54 19.64 3.47
N ASP A 36 14.00 20.50 2.55
CA ASP A 36 13.26 20.80 1.32
C ASP A 36 13.10 19.54 0.46
N PHE A 37 14.18 18.78 0.27
CA PHE A 37 14.17 17.60 -0.61
C PHE A 37 13.35 16.44 -0.05
N PHE A 38 13.48 16.11 1.24
CA PHE A 38 12.86 14.93 1.86
C PHE A 38 11.55 15.22 2.59
N MET A 39 11.27 16.47 2.99
CA MET A 39 10.08 16.87 3.74
C MET A 39 9.33 18.05 3.13
N GLY A 40 9.74 18.52 1.95
CA GLY A 40 9.10 19.65 1.28
C GLY A 40 9.14 20.95 2.07
N GLY A 41 10.11 21.12 2.98
CA GLY A 41 10.26 22.32 3.82
C GLY A 41 9.20 22.48 4.91
N ARG A 42 8.33 21.49 5.15
CA ARG A 42 7.26 21.51 6.19
C ARG A 42 6.31 22.70 6.09
N ARG A 43 6.00 23.16 4.88
CA ARG A 43 5.27 24.42 4.61
C ARG A 43 3.89 24.23 3.97
N PHE A 44 3.47 23.00 3.74
CA PHE A 44 2.25 22.72 2.99
C PHE A 44 0.98 22.84 3.84
N GLY A 45 -0.04 23.49 3.24
CA GLY A 45 -1.35 23.71 3.84
C GLY A 45 -2.31 22.51 3.64
N LYS A 46 -3.51 22.62 4.21
CA LYS A 46 -4.51 21.55 4.34
C LYS A 46 -4.84 20.85 3.02
N VAL A 47 -5.15 21.60 1.96
CA VAL A 47 -5.55 21.04 0.67
C VAL A 47 -4.42 20.23 0.05
N PHE A 48 -3.20 20.78 0.02
CA PHE A 48 -2.04 20.06 -0.48
C PHE A 48 -1.77 18.78 0.30
N MET A 49 -1.89 18.82 1.64
CA MET A 49 -1.66 17.65 2.47
C MET A 49 -2.73 16.56 2.28
N VAL A 50 -4.00 16.92 2.04
CA VAL A 50 -5.07 15.96 1.74
C VAL A 50 -4.81 15.28 0.40
N PHE A 51 -4.53 16.06 -0.65
CA PHE A 51 -4.25 15.50 -1.97
C PHE A 51 -2.92 14.73 -2.02
N PHE A 52 -1.89 15.21 -1.32
CA PHE A 52 -0.64 14.49 -1.16
C PHE A 52 -0.85 13.10 -0.54
N SER A 53 -1.53 13.02 0.61
CA SER A 53 -1.78 11.73 1.26
C SER A 53 -2.73 10.83 0.45
N PHE A 54 -3.70 11.42 -0.26
CA PHE A 54 -4.60 10.69 -1.14
C PHE A 54 -3.87 10.10 -2.34
N ALA A 55 -3.18 10.94 -3.11
CA ALA A 55 -2.50 10.54 -4.33
C ALA A 55 -1.33 9.59 -4.06
N SER A 56 -0.45 9.94 -3.09
CA SER A 56 0.66 9.06 -2.68
C SER A 56 0.22 7.75 -2.03
N GLY A 57 -1.01 7.70 -1.51
CA GLY A 57 -1.61 6.51 -0.91
C GLY A 57 -2.45 5.67 -1.88
N THR A 58 -2.68 6.15 -3.12
CA THR A 58 -3.59 5.55 -4.10
C THR A 58 -2.87 5.37 -5.42
N SER A 59 -2.70 4.14 -5.86
CA SER A 59 -1.94 3.77 -7.05
C SER A 59 -2.83 3.10 -8.10
N GLY A 60 -2.36 2.99 -9.34
CA GLY A 60 -3.07 2.31 -10.42
C GLY A 60 -3.36 0.84 -10.16
N ASP A 61 -2.51 0.18 -9.38
CA ASP A 61 -2.70 -1.22 -8.95
C ASP A 61 -3.86 -1.41 -7.97
N ASP A 62 -4.32 -0.35 -7.27
CA ASP A 62 -5.46 -0.45 -6.36
C ASP A 62 -6.77 -0.77 -7.12
N ALA A 63 -6.98 -0.21 -8.32
CA ALA A 63 -8.12 -0.54 -9.16
C ALA A 63 -8.06 -2.00 -9.65
N VAL A 64 -6.87 -2.44 -10.08
CA VAL A 64 -6.64 -3.83 -10.50
C VAL A 64 -6.87 -4.78 -9.33
N SER A 65 -6.30 -4.49 -8.16
CA SER A 65 -6.48 -5.32 -6.96
C SER A 65 -7.94 -5.40 -6.52
N SER A 66 -8.69 -4.29 -6.60
CA SER A 66 -10.11 -4.25 -6.23
C SER A 66 -10.96 -5.08 -7.20
N THR A 67 -10.77 -4.91 -8.49
CA THR A 67 -11.52 -5.66 -9.51
C THR A 67 -11.13 -7.14 -9.53
N ALA A 68 -9.85 -7.47 -9.41
CA ALA A 68 -9.38 -8.85 -9.30
C ALA A 68 -9.87 -9.53 -8.00
N GLY A 69 -9.89 -8.79 -6.89
CA GLY A 69 -10.44 -9.27 -5.63
C GLY A 69 -11.93 -9.57 -5.72
N THR A 70 -12.69 -8.66 -6.34
CA THR A 70 -14.13 -8.85 -6.60
C THR A 70 -14.38 -10.03 -7.55
N TRP A 71 -13.57 -10.16 -8.59
CA TRP A 71 -13.63 -11.31 -9.51
C TRP A 71 -13.47 -12.65 -8.78
N ARG A 72 -12.54 -12.71 -7.82
CA ARG A 72 -12.19 -13.94 -7.07
C ARG A 72 -13.12 -14.25 -5.90
N ALA A 73 -13.65 -13.23 -5.21
CA ALA A 73 -14.39 -13.41 -3.96
C ALA A 73 -15.70 -12.62 -3.89
N GLY A 74 -16.22 -12.14 -5.03
CA GLY A 74 -17.39 -11.28 -5.05
C GLY A 74 -17.18 -9.99 -4.25
N LEU A 75 -18.26 -9.49 -3.64
CA LEU A 75 -18.21 -8.27 -2.81
C LEU A 75 -17.24 -8.42 -1.63
N ALA A 76 -17.08 -9.62 -1.07
CA ALA A 76 -16.14 -9.86 0.02
C ALA A 76 -14.68 -9.56 -0.36
N GLY A 77 -14.33 -9.60 -1.65
CA GLY A 77 -13.01 -9.21 -2.15
C GLY A 77 -12.62 -7.77 -1.85
N ILE A 78 -13.59 -6.88 -1.53
CA ILE A 78 -13.35 -5.50 -1.11
C ILE A 78 -12.41 -5.42 0.12
N TRP A 79 -12.45 -6.42 1.01
CA TRP A 79 -11.63 -6.41 2.22
C TRP A 79 -10.13 -6.49 1.93
N TRP A 80 -9.70 -7.08 0.83
CA TRP A 80 -8.29 -7.09 0.43
C TRP A 80 -7.76 -5.69 0.08
N THR A 81 -8.60 -4.80 -0.40
CA THR A 81 -8.22 -3.41 -0.69
C THR A 81 -8.61 -2.43 0.42
N LEU A 82 -9.58 -2.79 1.27
CA LEU A 82 -9.94 -2.06 2.48
C LEU A 82 -9.15 -2.49 3.73
N LEU A 83 -8.03 -3.21 3.57
CA LEU A 83 -7.27 -3.78 4.70
C LEU A 83 -6.80 -2.76 5.75
N TRP A 84 -6.60 -1.49 5.39
CA TRP A 84 -6.30 -0.41 6.34
C TRP A 84 -7.52 0.46 6.70
N LEU A 85 -8.75 0.06 6.34
CA LEU A 85 -9.95 0.85 6.62
C LEU A 85 -10.10 1.11 8.12
N TRP A 86 -10.01 0.05 8.92
CA TRP A 86 -10.15 0.11 10.38
C TRP A 86 -8.99 0.83 11.08
N ALA A 87 -7.84 0.94 10.43
CA ALA A 87 -6.71 1.74 10.90
C ALA A 87 -6.92 3.24 10.64
N THR A 88 -7.73 3.63 9.66
CA THR A 88 -7.87 5.02 9.22
C THR A 88 -8.32 6.00 10.32
N PRO A 89 -9.25 5.67 11.24
CA PRO A 89 -9.58 6.57 12.36
C PRO A 89 -8.38 6.85 13.28
N PHE A 90 -7.50 5.87 13.46
CA PHE A 90 -6.28 6.04 14.26
C PHE A 90 -5.26 6.98 13.63
N TYR A 91 -5.34 7.24 12.32
CA TYR A 91 -4.49 8.23 11.64
C TYR A 91 -4.70 9.63 12.21
N TRP A 92 -5.91 9.94 12.68
CA TRP A 92 -6.22 11.21 13.32
C TRP A 92 -5.42 11.44 14.62
N ILE A 93 -5.15 10.38 15.37
CA ILE A 93 -4.36 10.41 16.60
C ILE A 93 -2.87 10.29 16.28
N MET A 94 -2.52 9.47 15.30
CA MET A 94 -1.14 9.17 14.94
C MET A 94 -0.43 10.35 14.23
N ALA A 95 -1.13 11.05 13.35
CA ALA A 95 -0.53 12.13 12.56
C ALA A 95 0.11 13.24 13.40
N PRO A 96 -0.52 13.78 14.47
CA PRO A 96 0.14 14.73 15.35
C PRO A 96 1.36 14.14 16.08
N ILE A 97 1.32 12.85 16.47
CA ILE A 97 2.45 12.17 17.08
C ILE A 97 3.64 12.18 16.12
N MET A 98 3.42 11.75 14.86
CA MET A 98 4.44 11.78 13.81
C MET A 98 4.98 13.20 13.55
N ARG A 99 4.10 14.22 13.56
CA ARG A 99 4.53 15.62 13.32
C ARG A 99 5.31 16.19 14.50
N ARG A 100 4.93 15.85 15.76
CA ARG A 100 5.64 16.25 16.99
C ARG A 100 7.04 15.68 17.09
N MET A 101 7.29 14.52 16.49
CA MET A 101 8.65 13.96 16.43
C MET A 101 9.65 14.89 15.75
N ARG A 102 9.20 15.77 14.86
CA ARG A 102 10.09 16.64 14.08
C ARG A 102 11.19 15.86 13.35
N ALA A 103 10.95 14.58 13.11
CA ALA A 103 11.86 13.64 12.44
C ALA A 103 11.92 13.90 10.93
N LEU A 104 12.98 13.49 10.27
CA LEU A 104 13.07 13.38 8.81
C LEU A 104 12.68 11.99 8.31
N THR A 105 12.93 10.98 9.15
CA THR A 105 12.61 9.58 8.83
C THR A 105 12.08 8.87 10.08
N THR A 106 11.35 7.78 9.91
CA THR A 106 10.93 6.96 11.06
C THR A 106 12.13 6.33 11.80
N SER A 107 13.28 6.19 11.14
CA SER A 107 14.52 5.74 11.80
C SER A 107 14.99 6.71 12.89
N ASP A 108 14.76 8.03 12.71
CA ASP A 108 15.10 9.03 13.72
C ASP A 108 14.28 8.83 15.00
N PHE A 109 13.02 8.39 14.87
CA PHE A 109 12.20 7.97 16.02
C PHE A 109 12.86 6.82 16.81
N PHE A 110 13.25 5.75 16.10
CA PHE A 110 13.87 4.60 16.74
C PHE A 110 15.18 4.99 17.45
N GLU A 111 15.96 5.90 16.89
CA GLU A 111 17.17 6.41 17.51
C GLU A 111 16.88 7.25 18.75
N ALA A 112 15.97 8.21 18.64
CA ALA A 112 15.61 9.10 19.73
C ALA A 112 14.98 8.34 20.91
N ARG A 113 14.14 7.34 20.61
CA ARG A 113 13.43 6.53 21.61
C ARG A 113 14.29 5.44 22.21
N TYR A 114 15.11 4.77 21.42
CA TYR A 114 15.87 3.59 21.79
C TYR A 114 17.39 3.81 21.65
N ASP A 115 17.95 3.41 20.52
CA ASP A 115 19.37 3.56 20.23
C ASP A 115 19.66 3.51 18.71
N THR A 116 20.93 3.70 18.37
CA THR A 116 21.42 3.65 16.97
C THR A 116 21.25 2.26 16.35
N SER A 117 21.32 1.20 17.12
CA SER A 117 21.15 -0.18 16.65
C SER A 117 19.73 -0.43 16.14
N THR A 118 18.73 -0.03 16.92
CA THR A 118 17.31 -0.15 16.51
C THR A 118 16.95 0.77 15.36
N ALA A 119 17.53 1.97 15.28
CA ALA A 119 17.41 2.87 14.15
C ALA A 119 17.94 2.25 12.86
N THR A 120 19.09 1.55 12.95
CA THR A 120 19.70 0.84 11.82
C THR A 120 18.85 -0.36 11.38
N LEU A 121 18.34 -1.14 12.35
CA LEU A 121 17.38 -2.21 12.06
C LEU A 121 16.18 -1.69 11.29
N TYR A 122 15.56 -0.61 11.78
CA TYR A 122 14.43 -0.01 11.09
C TYR A 122 14.80 0.51 9.69
N ALA A 123 15.96 1.15 9.53
CA ALA A 123 16.38 1.68 8.23
C ALA A 123 16.54 0.56 7.19
N PHE A 124 17.18 -0.54 7.57
CA PHE A 124 17.31 -1.72 6.71
C PHE A 124 15.94 -2.30 6.33
N TYR A 125 15.12 -2.51 7.33
CA TYR A 125 13.77 -3.01 7.18
C TYR A 125 12.91 -2.11 6.29
N GLY A 126 12.89 -0.80 6.57
CA GLY A 126 12.11 0.18 5.83
C GLY A 126 12.49 0.26 4.34
N ILE A 127 13.78 0.11 4.02
CA ILE A 127 14.25 0.05 2.62
C ILE A 127 13.73 -1.22 1.94
N LEU A 128 13.89 -2.40 2.56
CA LEU A 128 13.39 -3.67 2.02
C LEU A 128 11.88 -3.64 1.82
N MET A 129 11.14 -3.14 2.80
CA MET A 129 9.70 -2.98 2.72
C MET A 129 9.29 -2.04 1.58
N THR A 130 9.99 -0.92 1.42
CA THR A 130 9.68 0.01 0.32
C THR A 130 9.96 -0.62 -1.05
N ILE A 131 11.04 -1.39 -1.19
CA ILE A 131 11.31 -2.16 -2.41
C ILE A 131 10.14 -3.09 -2.71
N ALA A 132 9.63 -3.82 -1.71
CA ALA A 132 8.49 -4.72 -1.86
C ALA A 132 7.19 -3.99 -2.23
N MET A 133 6.89 -2.88 -1.54
CA MET A 133 5.71 -2.06 -1.83
C MET A 133 5.75 -1.43 -3.21
N LEU A 134 6.91 -0.97 -3.63
CA LEU A 134 7.11 -0.38 -4.96
C LEU A 134 7.00 -1.46 -6.04
N ALA A 135 7.61 -2.63 -5.82
CA ALA A 135 7.53 -3.76 -6.74
C ALA A 135 6.08 -4.23 -6.95
N GLY A 136 5.29 -4.37 -5.88
CA GLY A 136 3.88 -4.75 -5.96
C GLY A 136 3.03 -3.75 -6.73
N GLY A 137 3.17 -2.45 -6.43
CA GLY A 137 2.48 -1.37 -7.13
C GLY A 137 2.83 -1.30 -8.63
N LEU A 138 4.11 -1.43 -8.96
CA LEU A 138 4.57 -1.46 -10.35
C LEU A 138 4.06 -2.70 -11.10
N TYR A 139 4.04 -3.87 -10.46
CA TYR A 139 3.50 -5.09 -11.06
C TYR A 139 2.03 -4.94 -11.46
N GLY A 140 1.17 -4.50 -10.54
CA GLY A 140 -0.26 -4.31 -10.81
C GLY A 140 -0.52 -3.22 -11.85
N SER A 141 0.20 -2.08 -11.75
CA SER A 141 0.08 -0.99 -12.73
C SER A 141 0.58 -1.39 -14.12
N GLY A 142 1.63 -2.21 -14.21
CA GLY A 142 2.10 -2.78 -15.48
C GLY A 142 1.06 -3.67 -16.15
N LYS A 143 0.35 -4.50 -15.36
CA LYS A 143 -0.79 -5.30 -15.83
C LYS A 143 -1.90 -4.43 -16.42
N LEU A 144 -2.25 -3.34 -15.70
CA LEU A 144 -3.25 -2.39 -16.15
C LEU A 144 -2.88 -1.75 -17.50
N VAL A 145 -1.67 -1.20 -17.60
CA VAL A 145 -1.20 -0.52 -18.81
C VAL A 145 -1.15 -1.49 -20.00
N ASN A 146 -0.66 -2.72 -19.80
CA ASN A 146 -0.66 -3.73 -20.85
C ASN A 146 -2.07 -4.12 -21.28
N ALA A 147 -3.03 -4.21 -20.36
CA ALA A 147 -4.43 -4.49 -20.68
C ALA A 147 -5.10 -3.33 -21.45
N LEU A 148 -4.85 -2.07 -21.03
CA LEU A 148 -5.35 -0.87 -21.72
C LEU A 148 -4.82 -0.75 -23.15
N THR A 149 -3.60 -1.22 -23.44
CA THR A 149 -3.04 -1.30 -24.79
C THR A 149 -3.47 -2.56 -25.56
N GLY A 150 -4.41 -3.35 -25.04
CA GLY A 150 -4.88 -4.58 -25.66
C GLY A 150 -3.83 -5.68 -25.77
N GLY A 151 -2.78 -5.61 -24.97
CA GLY A 151 -1.67 -6.55 -25.01
C GLY A 151 -0.69 -6.33 -26.19
N GLU A 152 -0.82 -5.25 -26.97
CA GLU A 152 0.12 -4.94 -28.06
C GLU A 152 1.56 -4.73 -27.54
N LEU A 153 1.71 -4.28 -26.29
CA LEU A 153 3.03 -4.21 -25.64
C LEU A 153 3.76 -5.57 -25.56
N ASN A 154 3.03 -6.69 -25.56
CA ASN A 154 3.65 -8.02 -25.61
C ASN A 154 4.31 -8.28 -26.98
N GLN A 155 3.75 -7.75 -28.07
CA GLN A 155 4.35 -7.85 -29.39
C GLN A 155 5.62 -7.01 -29.47
N VAL A 156 5.58 -5.78 -28.95
CA VAL A 156 6.76 -4.91 -28.87
C VAL A 156 7.87 -5.54 -28.02
N ALA A 157 7.52 -6.10 -26.86
CA ALA A 157 8.46 -6.79 -25.99
C ALA A 157 9.13 -8.00 -26.68
N LYS A 158 8.37 -8.76 -27.48
CA LYS A 158 8.91 -9.86 -28.29
C LYS A 158 9.87 -9.37 -29.38
N GLN A 159 9.54 -8.24 -30.04
CA GLN A 159 10.41 -7.66 -31.07
C GLN A 159 11.74 -7.14 -30.51
N LEU A 160 11.72 -6.60 -29.28
CA LEU A 160 12.94 -6.14 -28.60
C LEU A 160 13.90 -7.26 -28.19
N ASP A 161 13.40 -8.51 -28.13
CA ASP A 161 14.13 -9.72 -27.69
C ASP A 161 14.99 -9.53 -26.41
N MET A 162 14.51 -8.67 -25.53
CA MET A 162 15.17 -8.43 -24.24
C MET A 162 14.84 -9.55 -23.26
N ARG A 163 15.86 -9.97 -22.50
CA ARG A 163 15.72 -10.99 -21.47
C ARG A 163 15.85 -10.37 -20.08
N VAL A 164 15.00 -10.84 -19.16
CA VAL A 164 14.99 -10.43 -17.76
C VAL A 164 15.20 -11.64 -16.85
N PRO A 165 15.87 -11.46 -15.70
CA PRO A 165 15.99 -12.52 -14.72
C PRO A 165 14.62 -12.78 -14.09
N LYS A 166 14.23 -14.04 -13.95
CA LYS A 166 13.10 -14.49 -13.13
C LYS A 166 13.66 -15.27 -11.96
N ILE A 167 13.39 -14.79 -10.77
CA ILE A 167 13.81 -15.43 -9.52
C ILE A 167 12.65 -16.33 -9.08
N GLU A 168 12.89 -17.63 -8.98
CA GLU A 168 11.91 -18.61 -8.52
C GLU A 168 12.46 -19.37 -7.31
N TRP A 169 11.59 -19.58 -6.31
CA TRP A 169 11.92 -20.46 -5.20
C TRP A 169 11.64 -21.90 -5.61
N ASN A 170 12.67 -22.70 -5.65
CA ASN A 170 12.56 -24.13 -5.93
C ASN A 170 12.31 -24.89 -4.62
N THR A 171 11.05 -25.24 -4.38
CA THR A 171 10.63 -25.97 -3.17
C THR A 171 11.28 -27.35 -3.04
N ALA A 172 11.54 -28.03 -4.15
CA ALA A 172 12.16 -29.34 -4.15
C ALA A 172 13.65 -29.31 -3.75
N LYS A 173 14.35 -28.22 -4.09
CA LYS A 173 15.78 -28.04 -3.78
C LYS A 173 16.03 -27.11 -2.61
N SER A 174 14.98 -26.44 -2.07
CA SER A 174 15.08 -25.37 -1.07
C SER A 174 16.11 -24.30 -1.47
N SER A 175 16.14 -23.95 -2.76
CA SER A 175 17.10 -23.02 -3.35
C SER A 175 16.45 -21.99 -4.24
N ILE A 176 17.11 -20.87 -4.42
CA ILE A 176 16.70 -19.83 -5.37
C ILE A 176 17.26 -20.20 -6.75
N ASP A 177 16.38 -20.40 -7.73
CA ASP A 177 16.73 -20.58 -9.13
C ASP A 177 16.55 -19.25 -9.87
N ILE A 178 17.59 -18.79 -10.57
CA ILE A 178 17.53 -17.60 -11.43
C ILE A 178 17.48 -18.09 -12.88
N LYS A 179 16.28 -17.94 -13.49
CA LYS A 179 16.07 -18.26 -14.91
C LYS A 179 16.03 -17.01 -15.75
N SER A 180 16.55 -17.08 -16.95
CA SER A 180 16.40 -15.99 -17.93
C SER A 180 15.13 -16.24 -18.74
N ARG A 181 14.23 -15.25 -18.80
CA ARG A 181 13.03 -15.30 -19.65
C ARG A 181 12.88 -14.03 -20.48
N GLN A 182 12.09 -14.11 -21.52
CA GLN A 182 11.81 -12.96 -22.38
C GLN A 182 10.98 -11.90 -21.61
N LEU A 183 11.28 -10.62 -21.85
CA LEU A 183 10.52 -9.47 -21.33
C LEU A 183 9.06 -9.57 -21.76
N GLN A 184 8.14 -9.29 -20.85
CA GLN A 184 6.71 -9.24 -21.11
C GLN A 184 6.22 -7.80 -21.30
N GLY A 185 5.05 -7.61 -21.93
CA GLY A 185 4.49 -6.28 -22.18
C GLY A 185 4.19 -5.49 -20.90
N ASN A 186 3.75 -6.15 -19.82
CA ASN A 186 3.57 -5.49 -18.53
C ASN A 186 4.90 -4.97 -17.94
N GLU A 187 6.01 -5.67 -18.13
CA GLU A 187 7.32 -5.22 -17.67
C GLU A 187 7.88 -4.08 -18.52
N LEU A 188 7.60 -4.11 -19.83
CA LEU A 188 7.92 -2.98 -20.71
C LEU A 188 7.13 -1.73 -20.28
N ALA A 189 5.85 -1.87 -19.94
CA ALA A 189 5.05 -0.79 -19.38
C ALA A 189 5.65 -0.24 -18.07
N VAL A 190 6.07 -1.13 -17.16
CA VAL A 190 6.74 -0.77 -15.92
C VAL A 190 8.03 0.01 -16.17
N LEU A 191 8.86 -0.42 -17.11
CA LEU A 191 10.09 0.29 -17.47
C LEU A 191 9.80 1.70 -17.99
N ALA A 192 8.81 1.85 -18.87
CA ALA A 192 8.42 3.16 -19.41
C ALA A 192 7.90 4.10 -18.31
N MET A 193 7.01 3.61 -17.42
CA MET A 193 6.53 4.38 -16.27
C MET A 193 7.68 4.78 -15.33
N THR A 194 8.61 3.86 -15.08
CA THR A 194 9.75 4.09 -14.20
C THR A 194 10.63 5.22 -14.69
N ILE A 195 10.96 5.25 -15.97
CA ILE A 195 11.76 6.33 -16.56
C ILE A 195 11.07 7.69 -16.32
N LEU A 196 9.76 7.75 -16.48
CA LEU A 196 8.99 8.98 -16.31
C LEU A 196 9.04 9.48 -14.86
N PHE A 197 8.63 8.67 -13.88
CA PHE A 197 8.55 9.15 -12.50
C PHE A 197 9.94 9.39 -11.86
N VAL A 198 10.93 8.58 -12.20
CA VAL A 198 12.30 8.77 -11.72
C VAL A 198 12.89 10.09 -12.23
N ALA A 199 12.64 10.43 -13.49
CA ALA A 199 13.19 11.64 -14.10
C ALA A 199 12.74 12.91 -13.36
N TYR A 200 11.45 13.08 -13.08
CA TYR A 200 10.98 14.29 -12.41
C TYR A 200 11.09 14.22 -10.88
N GLY A 201 10.90 13.05 -10.27
CA GLY A 201 11.00 12.86 -8.81
C GLY A 201 12.41 13.13 -8.29
N MET A 202 13.44 12.69 -9.03
CA MET A 202 14.84 13.02 -8.69
C MET A 202 15.17 14.50 -8.82
N ALA A 203 14.52 15.21 -9.75
CA ALA A 203 14.76 16.64 -9.97
C ALA A 203 14.13 17.48 -8.85
N GLY A 204 12.89 17.23 -8.50
CA GLY A 204 12.06 18.11 -7.69
C GLY A 204 11.89 17.73 -6.21
N GLY A 205 12.32 16.54 -5.78
CA GLY A 205 12.15 16.06 -4.40
C GLY A 205 10.70 16.02 -3.92
N LEU A 206 10.48 15.91 -2.61
CA LEU A 206 9.14 15.79 -2.02
C LEU A 206 8.28 17.05 -2.22
N GLY A 207 8.88 18.25 -2.26
CA GLY A 207 8.12 19.48 -2.50
C GLY A 207 7.45 19.51 -3.87
N ALA A 208 8.14 19.02 -4.91
CA ALA A 208 7.56 18.87 -6.24
C ALA A 208 6.49 17.77 -6.26
N ALA A 209 6.75 16.62 -5.61
CA ALA A 209 5.78 15.54 -5.49
C ALA A 209 4.46 16.06 -4.88
N ILE A 210 4.50 16.79 -3.76
CA ILE A 210 3.28 17.33 -3.12
C ILE A 210 2.49 18.27 -4.05
N VAL A 211 3.16 19.07 -4.86
CA VAL A 211 2.48 19.99 -5.79
C VAL A 211 1.90 19.23 -6.99
N THR A 212 2.64 18.29 -7.54
CA THR A 212 2.12 17.44 -8.64
C THR A 212 1.00 16.53 -8.17
N ASP A 213 1.04 16.06 -6.91
CA ASP A 213 0.02 15.20 -6.31
C ASP A 213 -1.37 15.86 -6.21
N LEU A 214 -1.46 17.18 -6.20
CA LEU A 214 -2.74 17.87 -6.32
C LEU A 214 -3.41 17.55 -7.67
N ILE A 215 -2.67 17.60 -8.76
CA ILE A 215 -3.18 17.32 -10.11
C ILE A 215 -3.36 15.81 -10.29
N GLN A 216 -2.37 15.03 -9.88
CA GLN A 216 -2.40 13.57 -9.95
C GLN A 216 -3.53 12.99 -9.11
N GLY A 217 -3.83 13.59 -7.95
CA GLY A 217 -4.96 13.21 -7.12
C GLY A 217 -6.32 13.49 -7.78
N ILE A 218 -6.48 14.63 -8.45
CA ILE A 218 -7.69 14.91 -9.25
C ILE A 218 -7.83 13.87 -10.37
N LEU A 219 -6.75 13.57 -11.09
CA LEU A 219 -6.75 12.52 -12.12
C LEU A 219 -7.07 11.15 -11.53
N THR A 220 -6.59 10.86 -10.32
CA THR A 220 -6.90 9.59 -9.60
C THR A 220 -8.39 9.48 -9.27
N ILE A 221 -9.07 10.57 -8.92
CA ILE A 221 -10.53 10.57 -8.75
C ILE A 221 -11.21 10.27 -10.08
N VAL A 222 -10.79 10.93 -11.16
CA VAL A 222 -11.31 10.64 -12.52
C VAL A 222 -11.09 9.17 -12.88
N PHE A 223 -9.89 8.65 -12.68
CA PHE A 223 -9.54 7.24 -12.87
C PHE A 223 -10.48 6.30 -12.13
N SER A 224 -10.84 6.64 -10.90
CA SER A 224 -11.65 5.77 -10.03
C SER A 224 -13.12 5.69 -10.47
N PHE A 225 -13.67 6.78 -10.97
CA PHE A 225 -15.11 6.86 -11.26
C PHE A 225 -15.46 6.86 -12.75
N LEU A 226 -14.50 7.08 -13.64
CA LEU A 226 -14.75 7.25 -15.09
C LEU A 226 -15.42 6.02 -15.71
N LEU A 227 -14.98 4.81 -15.38
CA LEU A 227 -15.51 3.57 -15.96
C LEU A 227 -16.86 3.15 -15.35
N LEU A 228 -17.17 3.58 -14.11
CA LEU A 228 -18.37 3.14 -13.38
C LEU A 228 -19.69 3.43 -14.12
N PRO A 229 -19.97 4.63 -14.65
CA PRO A 229 -21.20 4.89 -15.37
C PRO A 229 -21.34 4.03 -16.65
N TRP A 230 -20.24 3.76 -17.33
CA TRP A 230 -20.24 2.98 -18.58
C TRP A 230 -20.60 1.53 -18.33
N ILE A 231 -19.98 0.88 -17.35
CA ILE A 231 -20.29 -0.51 -17.02
C ILE A 231 -21.72 -0.63 -16.48
N PHE A 232 -22.18 0.32 -15.64
CA PHE A 232 -23.55 0.33 -15.12
C PHE A 232 -24.59 0.54 -16.22
N PHE A 233 -24.31 1.37 -17.22
CA PHE A 233 -25.17 1.51 -18.39
C PHE A 233 -25.34 0.18 -19.14
N GLN A 234 -24.25 -0.57 -19.32
CA GLN A 234 -24.27 -1.84 -20.04
C GLN A 234 -25.05 -2.94 -19.33
N ILE A 235 -25.03 -2.96 -18.00
CA ILE A 235 -25.69 -4.00 -17.20
C ILE A 235 -27.12 -3.64 -16.79
N GLY A 236 -27.63 -2.44 -17.14
CA GLY A 236 -28.97 -1.98 -16.73
C GLY A 236 -28.99 -1.37 -15.31
N GLY A 237 -27.89 -0.78 -14.87
CA GLY A 237 -27.77 -0.08 -13.59
C GLY A 237 -27.73 -1.01 -12.37
N LEU A 238 -28.13 -0.47 -11.21
CA LEU A 238 -28.25 -1.24 -9.98
C LEU A 238 -29.31 -2.34 -10.07
N THR A 239 -30.37 -2.12 -10.81
CA THR A 239 -31.41 -3.12 -11.06
C THR A 239 -30.82 -4.31 -11.81
N GLY A 240 -30.08 -4.05 -12.89
CA GLY A 240 -29.41 -5.11 -13.64
C GLY A 240 -28.35 -5.87 -12.83
N LEU A 241 -27.71 -5.21 -11.85
CA LEU A 241 -26.80 -5.87 -10.93
C LEU A 241 -27.53 -6.82 -9.96
N ARG A 242 -28.75 -6.43 -9.48
CA ARG A 242 -29.52 -7.14 -8.47
C ARG A 242 -30.40 -8.26 -9.02
N GLU A 243 -31.01 -8.05 -10.18
CA GLU A 243 -32.06 -8.94 -10.73
C GLU A 243 -31.49 -10.14 -11.51
N ARG A 244 -30.18 -10.25 -11.66
CA ARG A 244 -29.61 -11.34 -12.45
C ARG A 244 -29.50 -12.63 -11.67
N GLY A 245 -30.46 -13.52 -11.87
CA GLY A 245 -30.46 -14.88 -11.38
C GLY A 245 -29.33 -15.80 -11.90
N GLU A 246 -28.46 -15.26 -12.75
CA GLU A 246 -27.33 -16.00 -13.35
C GLU A 246 -26.04 -15.90 -12.52
N ILE A 247 -25.98 -15.03 -11.50
CA ILE A 247 -24.81 -14.90 -10.64
C ILE A 247 -25.07 -15.61 -9.31
N ARG A 248 -24.09 -16.34 -8.85
CA ARG A 248 -24.11 -17.02 -7.55
C ARG A 248 -24.38 -16.00 -6.42
N VAL A 249 -25.44 -16.22 -5.66
CA VAL A 249 -25.94 -15.27 -4.63
C VAL A 249 -24.86 -14.88 -3.62
N GLY A 250 -24.02 -15.83 -3.20
CA GLY A 250 -22.91 -15.56 -2.27
C GLY A 250 -21.85 -14.55 -2.79
N MET A 251 -21.83 -14.22 -4.09
CA MET A 251 -20.96 -13.18 -4.65
C MET A 251 -21.34 -11.75 -4.19
N PHE A 252 -22.53 -11.54 -3.67
CA PHE A 252 -22.98 -10.24 -3.15
C PHE A 252 -22.84 -10.11 -1.63
N ASP A 253 -22.40 -11.16 -0.94
CA ASP A 253 -22.19 -11.10 0.50
C ASP A 253 -20.91 -10.33 0.84
N LEU A 254 -20.99 -9.46 1.85
CA LEU A 254 -19.86 -8.65 2.32
C LEU A 254 -18.80 -9.52 3.04
N PHE A 255 -19.20 -10.64 3.60
CA PHE A 255 -18.32 -11.66 4.17
C PHE A 255 -18.42 -12.92 3.33
N GLY A 256 -17.28 -13.45 2.94
CA GLY A 256 -17.22 -14.63 2.08
C GLY A 256 -17.75 -15.87 2.81
N ARG A 257 -18.66 -16.59 2.18
CA ARG A 257 -19.19 -17.87 2.67
C ARG A 257 -18.19 -18.97 2.31
N GLU A 258 -18.09 -19.99 3.17
CA GLU A 258 -17.18 -21.13 2.95
C GLU A 258 -17.47 -21.90 1.67
N ASP A 259 -18.77 -22.06 1.32
CA ASP A 259 -19.22 -22.71 0.10
C ASP A 259 -18.79 -21.95 -1.17
N VAL A 260 -18.81 -20.61 -1.14
CA VAL A 260 -18.33 -19.79 -2.27
C VAL A 260 -16.81 -19.76 -2.34
N ALA A 261 -16.13 -19.63 -1.20
CA ALA A 261 -14.66 -19.60 -1.14
C ALA A 261 -14.04 -20.91 -1.64
N GLY A 262 -14.61 -22.07 -1.28
CA GLY A 262 -14.13 -23.37 -1.73
C GLY A 262 -14.17 -23.54 -3.25
N ILE A 263 -15.24 -23.04 -3.89
CA ILE A 263 -15.40 -23.05 -5.35
C ILE A 263 -14.42 -22.08 -6.03
N LEU A 264 -14.18 -20.93 -5.40
CA LEU A 264 -13.29 -19.89 -5.95
C LEU A 264 -11.80 -20.16 -5.69
N GLY A 265 -11.45 -21.26 -5.00
CA GLY A 265 -10.07 -21.58 -4.63
C GLY A 265 -9.41 -20.49 -3.75
N ALA A 266 -10.23 -19.68 -3.07
CA ALA A 266 -9.80 -18.60 -2.20
C ALA A 266 -10.02 -18.96 -0.73
N GLU A 267 -9.23 -18.36 0.16
CA GLU A 267 -9.47 -18.45 1.60
C GLU A 267 -10.76 -17.68 1.96
N PRO A 268 -11.66 -18.23 2.80
CA PRO A 268 -12.88 -17.56 3.20
C PRO A 268 -12.58 -16.24 3.92
N ILE A 269 -13.19 -15.15 3.47
CA ILE A 269 -13.05 -13.83 4.10
C ILE A 269 -14.07 -13.73 5.25
N THR A 270 -13.74 -14.38 6.36
CA THR A 270 -14.57 -14.42 7.57
C THR A 270 -14.43 -13.13 8.39
N VAL A 271 -15.31 -12.92 9.37
CA VAL A 271 -15.19 -11.83 10.35
C VAL A 271 -13.84 -11.89 11.08
N PHE A 272 -13.38 -13.08 11.46
CA PHE A 272 -12.07 -13.27 12.08
C PHE A 272 -10.93 -12.81 11.16
N TYR A 273 -11.00 -13.14 9.87
CA TYR A 273 -10.04 -12.66 8.89
C TYR A 273 -10.00 -11.12 8.82
N VAL A 274 -11.17 -10.46 8.75
CA VAL A 274 -11.29 -9.00 8.71
C VAL A 274 -10.77 -8.34 9.99
N VAL A 275 -11.04 -8.93 11.17
CA VAL A 275 -10.49 -8.46 12.45
C VAL A 275 -8.96 -8.56 12.45
N MET A 276 -8.39 -9.66 11.99
CA MET A 276 -6.93 -9.83 11.92
C MET A 276 -6.28 -8.88 10.90
N LEU A 277 -6.95 -8.61 9.77
CA LEU A 277 -6.53 -7.55 8.84
C LEU A 277 -6.52 -6.18 9.51
N ALA A 278 -7.57 -5.85 10.28
CA ALA A 278 -7.68 -4.59 11.00
C ALA A 278 -6.53 -4.40 12.00
N VAL A 279 -6.29 -5.41 12.85
CA VAL A 279 -5.22 -5.38 13.85
C VAL A 279 -3.85 -5.26 13.20
N THR A 280 -3.60 -6.07 12.17
CA THR A 280 -2.35 -6.04 11.41
C THR A 280 -2.14 -4.70 10.71
N GLY A 281 -3.22 -4.15 10.13
CA GLY A 281 -3.21 -2.83 9.50
C GLY A 281 -2.88 -1.70 10.47
N ILE A 282 -3.52 -1.67 11.64
CA ILE A 282 -3.25 -0.66 12.69
C ILE A 282 -1.78 -0.75 13.15
N ILE A 283 -1.28 -1.95 13.39
CA ILE A 283 0.10 -2.15 13.83
C ILE A 283 1.09 -1.82 12.72
N GLY A 284 0.84 -2.26 11.49
CA GLY A 284 1.79 -2.16 10.38
C GLY A 284 1.88 -0.78 9.73
N VAL A 285 0.82 0.04 9.77
CA VAL A 285 0.80 1.34 9.06
C VAL A 285 1.91 2.28 9.51
N VAL A 286 2.18 2.35 10.80
CA VAL A 286 3.22 3.22 11.39
C VAL A 286 4.64 2.86 10.97
N ALA A 287 4.83 1.61 10.54
CA ALA A 287 6.13 1.12 10.10
C ALA A 287 6.50 1.51 8.66
N GLN A 288 5.54 2.00 7.89
CA GLN A 288 5.77 2.38 6.50
C GLN A 288 6.57 3.68 6.41
N PRO A 289 7.74 3.70 5.72
CA PRO A 289 8.63 4.86 5.70
C PRO A 289 7.99 6.15 5.20
N GLN A 290 7.13 6.08 4.19
CA GLN A 290 6.46 7.26 3.60
C GLN A 290 5.48 7.94 4.54
N ILE A 291 5.00 7.27 5.60
CA ILE A 291 4.05 7.86 6.55
C ILE A 291 4.67 9.05 7.30
N MET A 292 5.96 8.95 7.63
CA MET A 292 6.67 10.09 8.22
C MET A 292 6.64 11.32 7.32
N SER A 293 6.85 11.15 6.02
CA SER A 293 6.79 12.25 5.05
C SER A 293 5.37 12.80 4.90
N MET A 294 4.36 11.91 4.83
CA MET A 294 2.94 12.31 4.73
C MET A 294 2.45 13.12 5.94
N CYS A 295 2.97 12.85 7.13
CA CYS A 295 2.62 13.62 8.33
C CYS A 295 3.57 14.82 8.54
N GLY A 296 4.86 14.64 8.25
CA GLY A 296 5.92 15.58 8.55
C GLY A 296 5.98 16.81 7.65
N ALA A 297 5.44 16.74 6.41
CA ALA A 297 5.45 17.84 5.44
C ALA A 297 4.42 18.93 5.75
N GLY A 298 3.44 18.67 6.59
CA GLY A 298 2.41 19.63 7.01
C GLY A 298 2.96 20.77 7.86
N LYS A 299 2.39 21.99 7.67
CA LYS A 299 2.79 23.18 8.43
C LYS A 299 2.57 23.00 9.93
N THR A 300 1.42 22.44 10.32
CA THR A 300 1.06 22.16 11.72
C THR A 300 0.53 20.73 11.89
N GLU A 301 0.17 20.36 13.12
CA GLU A 301 -0.49 19.08 13.40
C GLU A 301 -1.83 18.93 12.70
N MET A 302 -2.55 20.03 12.47
CA MET A 302 -3.87 19.99 11.82
C MET A 302 -3.76 19.60 10.34
N GLU A 303 -2.76 20.13 9.62
CA GLU A 303 -2.48 19.74 8.24
C GLU A 303 -2.10 18.24 8.15
N ALA A 304 -1.30 17.76 9.09
CA ALA A 304 -0.95 16.34 9.17
C ALA A 304 -2.18 15.46 9.42
N ARG A 305 -3.06 15.84 10.37
CA ARG A 305 -4.32 15.12 10.67
C ARG A 305 -5.24 15.05 9.47
N LEU A 306 -5.56 16.23 8.91
CA LEU A 306 -6.47 16.34 7.77
C LEU A 306 -5.91 15.59 6.55
N GLY A 307 -4.63 15.81 6.25
CA GLY A 307 -3.96 15.12 5.15
C GLY A 307 -4.04 13.63 5.30
N PHE A 308 -3.49 13.11 6.37
CA PHE A 308 -3.34 11.67 6.53
C PHE A 308 -4.69 10.94 6.70
N THR A 309 -5.65 11.49 7.48
CA THR A 309 -6.95 10.84 7.70
C THR A 309 -7.87 10.97 6.50
N TYR A 310 -8.15 12.21 6.04
CA TYR A 310 -9.13 12.42 4.97
C TYR A 310 -8.59 12.05 3.59
N GLY A 311 -7.29 12.22 3.33
CA GLY A 311 -6.67 11.69 2.11
C GLY A 311 -6.90 10.18 1.97
N HIS A 312 -6.68 9.41 3.04
CA HIS A 312 -6.92 7.98 3.02
C HIS A 312 -8.41 7.61 3.01
N LEU A 313 -9.30 8.40 3.63
CA LEU A 313 -10.75 8.18 3.50
C LEU A 313 -11.21 8.37 2.05
N MET A 314 -10.69 9.37 1.32
CA MET A 314 -10.96 9.53 -0.12
C MET A 314 -10.59 8.28 -0.92
N LYS A 315 -9.43 7.67 -0.64
CA LYS A 315 -9.03 6.39 -1.24
C LYS A 315 -10.10 5.30 -1.02
N ARG A 316 -10.69 5.22 0.19
CA ARG A 316 -11.70 4.19 0.50
C ARG A 316 -12.98 4.36 -0.33
N PHE A 317 -13.38 5.59 -0.63
CA PHE A 317 -14.48 5.85 -1.56
C PHE A 317 -14.15 5.39 -2.99
N CYS A 318 -12.93 5.62 -3.46
CA CYS A 318 -12.47 5.09 -4.75
C CYS A 318 -12.51 3.56 -4.79
N THR A 319 -12.16 2.89 -3.70
CA THR A 319 -12.22 1.41 -3.58
C THR A 319 -13.65 0.89 -3.78
N ILE A 320 -14.67 1.59 -3.27
CA ILE A 320 -16.07 1.22 -3.51
C ILE A 320 -16.37 1.24 -5.02
N ALA A 321 -15.99 2.31 -5.72
CA ALA A 321 -16.21 2.42 -7.16
C ALA A 321 -15.57 1.26 -7.93
N TRP A 322 -14.29 0.93 -7.64
CA TRP A 322 -13.59 -0.18 -8.30
C TRP A 322 -14.20 -1.55 -7.99
N THR A 323 -14.70 -1.75 -6.76
CA THR A 323 -15.41 -2.99 -6.39
C THR A 323 -16.70 -3.14 -7.20
N PHE A 324 -17.49 -2.07 -7.34
CA PHE A 324 -18.71 -2.11 -8.14
C PHE A 324 -18.43 -2.23 -9.64
N ILE A 325 -17.34 -1.68 -10.15
CA ILE A 325 -16.85 -1.97 -11.49
C ILE A 325 -16.57 -3.46 -11.63
N GLY A 326 -15.88 -4.08 -10.66
CA GLY A 326 -15.59 -5.51 -10.65
C GLY A 326 -16.85 -6.39 -10.66
N LEU A 327 -17.85 -6.08 -9.84
CA LEU A 327 -19.16 -6.77 -9.86
C LEU A 327 -19.87 -6.58 -11.22
N GLY A 328 -19.87 -5.35 -11.74
CA GLY A 328 -20.43 -5.06 -13.06
C GLY A 328 -19.75 -5.84 -14.19
N CYS A 329 -18.43 -6.03 -14.10
CA CYS A 329 -17.68 -6.84 -15.06
C CYS A 329 -18.13 -8.30 -15.04
N ILE A 330 -18.36 -8.90 -13.86
CA ILE A 330 -18.87 -10.27 -13.74
C ILE A 330 -20.22 -10.38 -14.47
N VAL A 331 -21.16 -9.46 -14.16
CA VAL A 331 -22.50 -9.41 -14.80
C VAL A 331 -22.36 -9.28 -16.31
N TRP A 332 -21.53 -8.36 -16.77
CA TRP A 332 -21.40 -8.06 -18.19
C TRP A 332 -20.82 -9.23 -18.99
N TYR A 333 -19.73 -9.83 -18.50
CA TYR A 333 -19.11 -10.98 -19.20
C TYR A 333 -19.95 -12.25 -19.14
N LEU A 334 -20.79 -12.46 -18.13
CA LEU A 334 -21.72 -13.59 -18.11
C LEU A 334 -22.88 -13.42 -19.12
N SER A 335 -23.29 -12.18 -19.41
CA SER A 335 -24.42 -11.87 -20.28
C SER A 335 -24.02 -11.49 -21.72
N ALA A 336 -22.74 -11.29 -22.02
CA ALA A 336 -22.28 -10.88 -23.33
C ALA A 336 -22.31 -12.07 -24.31
N ASP A 337 -22.84 -11.86 -25.51
CA ASP A 337 -22.88 -12.87 -26.59
C ASP A 337 -21.46 -13.30 -27.04
N ILE A 338 -20.48 -12.40 -26.89
CA ILE A 338 -19.07 -12.65 -27.16
C ILE A 338 -18.32 -12.57 -25.83
N SER A 339 -18.42 -13.63 -25.04
CA SER A 339 -17.71 -13.72 -23.77
C SER A 339 -16.35 -14.38 -23.97
N PRO A 340 -15.24 -13.78 -23.50
CA PRO A 340 -13.93 -14.41 -23.49
C PRO A 340 -13.78 -15.47 -22.39
N LEU A 341 -14.84 -15.73 -21.59
CA LEU A 341 -14.80 -16.69 -20.49
C LEU A 341 -14.80 -18.12 -21.03
N ASN A 342 -13.90 -18.95 -20.48
CA ASN A 342 -13.99 -20.39 -20.69
C ASN A 342 -15.17 -20.98 -19.87
N ASP A 343 -15.64 -22.16 -20.26
CA ASP A 343 -16.82 -22.80 -19.66
C ASP A 343 -16.66 -22.96 -18.14
N GLU A 344 -15.48 -23.29 -17.70
CA GLU A 344 -15.14 -23.47 -16.29
C GLU A 344 -15.26 -22.17 -15.46
N THR A 345 -14.72 -21.05 -15.97
CA THR A 345 -14.87 -19.74 -15.30
C THR A 345 -16.34 -19.33 -15.25
N ARG A 346 -17.09 -19.64 -16.32
CA ARG A 346 -18.52 -19.39 -16.36
C ARG A 346 -19.27 -20.21 -15.31
N GLU A 347 -18.99 -21.53 -15.22
CA GLU A 347 -19.58 -22.42 -14.22
C GLU A 347 -19.31 -21.97 -12.78
N ARG A 348 -18.09 -21.52 -12.51
CA ARG A 348 -17.72 -20.96 -11.20
C ARG A 348 -18.56 -19.74 -10.77
N LEU A 349 -18.90 -18.87 -11.71
CA LEU A 349 -19.61 -17.63 -11.47
C LEU A 349 -21.14 -17.79 -11.47
N THR A 350 -21.65 -18.89 -12.05
CA THR A 350 -23.09 -19.17 -12.17
C THR A 350 -23.59 -20.08 -11.04
N PRO A 351 -24.90 -20.07 -10.70
CA PRO A 351 -25.49 -21.01 -9.76
C PRO A 351 -25.40 -22.46 -10.25
N ASP A 352 -25.39 -23.42 -9.32
CA ASP A 352 -25.31 -24.86 -9.63
C ASP A 352 -26.46 -25.36 -10.53
N SER A 353 -27.60 -24.63 -10.57
CA SER A 353 -28.76 -24.92 -11.44
C SER A 353 -28.51 -24.64 -12.93
N VAL A 354 -27.43 -23.94 -13.27
CA VAL A 354 -27.07 -23.53 -14.64
C VAL A 354 -25.76 -24.20 -15.10
N ALA A 355 -25.07 -24.88 -14.19
CA ALA A 355 -23.81 -25.58 -14.49
C ALA A 355 -24.01 -26.69 -15.52
N SER A 356 -23.13 -26.76 -16.51
CA SER A 356 -23.16 -27.83 -17.53
C SER A 356 -22.62 -29.15 -16.97
N ASP A 357 -23.12 -30.26 -17.46
CA ASP A 357 -22.69 -31.62 -17.08
C ASP A 357 -21.21 -31.96 -17.46
N THR A 358 -20.54 -31.05 -18.15
CA THR A 358 -19.14 -31.22 -18.56
C THR A 358 -18.19 -30.60 -17.53
N LYS A 359 -17.60 -31.41 -16.69
CA LYS A 359 -16.52 -30.98 -15.78
C LYS A 359 -15.26 -30.69 -16.59
N VAL A 360 -15.05 -29.41 -16.93
CA VAL A 360 -13.77 -28.94 -17.47
C VAL A 360 -12.80 -28.74 -16.31
N PRO A 361 -11.53 -29.17 -16.41
CA PRO A 361 -10.57 -28.98 -15.31
C PRO A 361 -10.31 -27.51 -15.01
N TYR A 362 -10.42 -27.05 -13.77
CA TYR A 362 -10.17 -25.66 -13.35
C TYR A 362 -8.71 -25.25 -13.60
N ASP A 363 -8.52 -24.16 -14.37
CA ASP A 363 -7.22 -23.51 -14.54
C ASP A 363 -7.08 -22.24 -13.68
N PRO A 364 -6.55 -22.37 -12.45
CA PRO A 364 -6.37 -21.23 -11.56
C PRO A 364 -5.45 -20.16 -12.14
N ALA A 365 -4.55 -20.53 -13.05
CA ALA A 365 -3.59 -19.58 -13.65
C ALA A 365 -4.27 -18.68 -14.68
N TYR A 366 -5.16 -19.26 -15.50
CA TYR A 366 -5.98 -18.50 -16.45
C TYR A 366 -6.87 -17.49 -15.73
N ASP A 367 -7.57 -17.93 -14.70
CA ASP A 367 -8.53 -17.13 -13.95
C ASP A 367 -7.84 -15.97 -13.19
N ARG A 368 -6.69 -16.24 -12.55
CA ARG A 368 -5.87 -15.20 -11.94
C ARG A 368 -5.41 -14.15 -12.95
N LYS A 369 -4.90 -14.59 -14.09
CA LYS A 369 -4.45 -13.69 -15.15
C LYS A 369 -5.58 -12.85 -15.71
N PHE A 370 -6.75 -13.45 -15.94
CA PHE A 370 -7.93 -12.75 -16.41
C PHE A 370 -8.39 -11.68 -15.41
N GLY A 371 -8.48 -12.02 -14.13
CA GLY A 371 -8.82 -11.08 -13.06
C GLY A 371 -7.85 -9.91 -12.95
N ASP A 372 -6.54 -10.14 -13.08
CA ASP A 372 -5.51 -9.10 -13.03
C ASP A 372 -5.57 -8.12 -14.23
N GLU A 373 -6.13 -8.54 -15.37
CA GLU A 373 -6.29 -7.72 -16.57
C GLU A 373 -7.72 -7.11 -16.70
N LEU A 374 -8.64 -7.53 -15.82
CA LEU A 374 -10.09 -7.27 -15.95
C LEU A 374 -10.43 -5.79 -16.11
N PHE A 375 -9.95 -4.93 -15.23
CA PHE A 375 -10.24 -3.49 -15.26
C PHE A 375 -9.81 -2.85 -16.58
N GLY A 376 -8.59 -3.16 -17.04
CA GLY A 376 -8.06 -2.60 -18.29
C GLY A 376 -8.78 -3.12 -19.53
N ARG A 377 -9.16 -4.40 -19.55
CA ARG A 377 -9.93 -5.00 -20.66
C ARG A 377 -11.29 -4.34 -20.82
N VAL A 378 -12.06 -4.28 -19.72
CA VAL A 378 -13.40 -3.67 -19.75
C VAL A 378 -13.33 -2.18 -20.08
N ALA A 379 -12.34 -1.45 -19.56
CA ALA A 379 -12.14 -0.06 -19.91
C ALA A 379 -11.91 0.13 -21.41
N ARG A 380 -11.12 -0.72 -22.04
CA ARG A 380 -10.88 -0.70 -23.49
C ARG A 380 -12.13 -1.04 -24.30
N ASP A 381 -12.91 -2.01 -23.84
CA ASP A 381 -14.10 -2.48 -24.55
C ASP A 381 -15.27 -1.48 -24.47
N LEU A 382 -15.35 -0.70 -23.38
CA LEU A 382 -16.49 0.19 -23.14
C LEU A 382 -16.21 1.68 -23.36
N LEU A 383 -14.98 2.15 -23.12
CA LEU A 383 -14.70 3.59 -23.21
C LEU A 383 -14.44 4.05 -24.64
N PRO A 384 -15.06 5.16 -25.07
CA PRO A 384 -14.73 5.78 -26.36
C PRO A 384 -13.32 6.38 -26.36
N HIS A 385 -12.78 6.59 -27.57
CA HIS A 385 -11.52 7.29 -27.77
C HIS A 385 -11.51 8.66 -27.08
N GLY A 386 -10.39 9.06 -26.54
CA GLY A 386 -10.23 10.24 -25.70
C GLY A 386 -10.48 9.95 -24.21
N LEU A 387 -11.58 9.28 -23.84
CA LEU A 387 -11.79 8.84 -22.45
C LEU A 387 -10.87 7.67 -22.07
N LEU A 388 -10.57 6.78 -23.02
CA LEU A 388 -9.58 5.73 -22.81
C LEU A 388 -8.19 6.33 -22.56
N GLY A 389 -7.78 7.34 -23.34
CA GLY A 389 -6.53 8.07 -23.13
C GLY A 389 -6.51 8.83 -21.80
N LEU A 390 -7.64 9.43 -21.40
CA LEU A 390 -7.77 10.07 -20.09
C LEU A 390 -7.64 9.07 -18.95
N LEU A 391 -8.29 7.90 -19.04
CA LEU A 391 -8.16 6.83 -18.05
C LEU A 391 -6.71 6.32 -17.97
N PHE A 392 -6.07 6.15 -19.14
CA PHE A 392 -4.69 5.72 -19.24
C PHE A 392 -3.74 6.68 -18.50
N VAL A 393 -3.79 7.98 -18.81
CA VAL A 393 -2.92 8.95 -18.15
C VAL A 393 -3.25 9.12 -16.66
N ALA A 394 -4.51 9.00 -16.29
CA ALA A 394 -4.93 9.08 -14.89
C ALA A 394 -4.42 7.88 -14.06
N SER A 395 -4.38 6.68 -14.67
CA SER A 395 -3.77 5.50 -14.04
C SER A 395 -2.25 5.63 -13.88
N LEU A 396 -1.57 6.20 -14.89
CA LEU A 396 -0.15 6.52 -14.79
C LEU A 396 0.12 7.55 -13.69
N ALA A 397 -0.68 8.62 -13.63
CA ALA A 397 -0.56 9.67 -12.63
C ALA A 397 -0.68 9.11 -11.20
N ALA A 398 -1.66 8.24 -10.94
CA ALA A 398 -1.83 7.55 -9.66
C ALA A 398 -0.59 6.70 -9.29
N THR A 399 -0.08 5.92 -10.23
CA THR A 399 1.10 5.07 -10.01
C THR A 399 2.35 5.91 -9.73
N MET A 400 2.56 6.98 -10.52
CA MET A 400 3.71 7.86 -10.41
C MET A 400 3.77 8.57 -9.05
N SER A 401 2.65 9.14 -8.59
CA SER A 401 2.54 9.81 -7.27
C SER A 401 2.93 8.87 -6.12
N THR A 402 2.40 7.65 -6.12
CA THR A 402 2.73 6.66 -5.10
C THR A 402 4.18 6.22 -5.17
N ALA A 403 4.72 6.02 -6.37
CA ALA A 403 6.10 5.58 -6.58
C ALA A 403 7.11 6.64 -6.12
N ASP A 404 6.88 7.92 -6.43
CA ASP A 404 7.74 9.03 -6.02
C ASP A 404 7.89 9.12 -4.51
N THR A 405 6.78 9.14 -3.79
CA THR A 405 6.78 9.28 -2.34
C THR A 405 7.50 8.11 -1.67
N ARG A 406 7.28 6.88 -2.14
CA ARG A 406 7.98 5.69 -1.64
C ARG A 406 9.49 5.73 -1.95
N MET A 407 9.84 6.09 -3.18
CA MET A 407 11.23 6.24 -3.62
C MET A 407 11.98 7.27 -2.77
N LEU A 408 11.40 8.46 -2.57
CA LEU A 408 12.00 9.53 -1.79
C LEU A 408 12.13 9.18 -0.30
N ALA A 409 11.10 8.57 0.30
CA ALA A 409 11.15 8.16 1.70
C ALA A 409 12.25 7.12 1.96
N SER A 410 12.41 6.14 1.08
CA SER A 410 13.46 5.12 1.24
C SER A 410 14.85 5.64 0.95
N SER A 411 15.01 6.57 -0.01
CA SER A 411 16.28 7.24 -0.25
C SER A 411 16.69 8.13 0.92
N ALA A 412 15.72 8.76 1.60
CA ALA A 412 15.95 9.49 2.84
C ALA A 412 16.48 8.56 3.94
N LEU A 413 15.84 7.38 4.13
CA LEU A 413 16.32 6.37 5.08
C LEU A 413 17.76 5.96 4.80
N PHE A 414 18.08 5.62 3.56
CA PHE A 414 19.46 5.25 3.19
C PHE A 414 20.43 6.39 3.47
N THR A 415 20.10 7.60 2.98
CA THR A 415 21.01 8.75 3.05
C THR A 415 21.24 9.22 4.49
N GLN A 416 20.18 9.34 5.31
CA GLN A 416 20.26 9.86 6.67
C GLN A 416 20.72 8.81 7.66
N SER A 417 20.13 7.61 7.62
CA SER A 417 20.29 6.61 8.67
C SER A 417 21.44 5.64 8.42
N ILE A 418 21.89 5.47 7.17
CA ILE A 418 22.99 4.58 6.82
C ILE A 418 24.20 5.38 6.31
N TYR A 419 24.06 6.10 5.21
CA TYR A 419 25.20 6.72 4.53
C TYR A 419 25.86 7.82 5.37
N LYS A 420 25.08 8.82 5.81
CA LYS A 420 25.59 9.94 6.62
C LYS A 420 26.13 9.45 7.95
N ARG A 421 25.48 8.45 8.56
CA ARG A 421 25.83 7.97 9.89
C ARG A 421 27.12 7.14 9.91
N PHE A 422 27.24 6.17 9.01
CA PHE A 422 28.30 5.15 9.08
C PHE A 422 29.40 5.34 8.02
N LEU A 423 29.05 5.87 6.83
CA LEU A 423 29.98 5.90 5.70
C LEU A 423 30.69 7.25 5.57
N LYS A 424 29.96 8.33 5.52
CA LYS A 424 30.52 9.68 5.29
C LYS A 424 29.78 10.74 6.12
N PRO A 425 30.06 10.85 7.44
CA PRO A 425 29.61 11.97 8.25
C PRO A 425 30.30 13.27 7.78
N ASN A 426 29.73 14.42 8.01
CA ASN A 426 30.33 15.74 7.76
C ASN A 426 30.65 16.05 6.29
N ARG A 427 29.74 15.70 5.37
CA ARG A 427 29.78 16.14 3.97
C ARG A 427 28.80 17.31 3.75
N SER A 428 28.96 18.00 2.60
CA SER A 428 28.08 19.10 2.22
C SER A 428 26.64 18.63 1.95
N GLU A 429 25.65 19.53 2.07
CA GLU A 429 24.26 19.26 1.75
C GLU A 429 24.08 18.74 0.31
N ASN A 430 24.78 19.36 -0.66
CA ASN A 430 24.76 18.92 -2.07
C ASN A 430 25.24 17.49 -2.24
N HIS A 431 26.25 17.06 -1.46
CA HIS A 431 26.72 15.67 -1.50
C HIS A 431 25.64 14.70 -1.06
N TYR A 432 24.93 15.00 0.03
CA TYR A 432 23.83 14.14 0.51
C TYR A 432 22.61 14.13 -0.42
N LEU A 433 22.32 15.25 -1.10
CA LEU A 433 21.29 15.30 -2.13
C LEU A 433 21.62 14.35 -3.31
N TRP A 434 22.88 14.34 -3.76
CA TRP A 434 23.33 13.42 -4.82
C TRP A 434 23.27 11.95 -4.37
N VAL A 435 23.68 11.67 -3.13
CA VAL A 435 23.56 10.32 -2.56
C VAL A 435 22.10 9.87 -2.53
N GLY A 436 21.18 10.75 -2.13
CA GLY A 436 19.74 10.46 -2.14
C GLY A 436 19.22 10.14 -3.55
N ARG A 437 19.63 10.89 -4.56
CA ARG A 437 19.27 10.62 -5.97
C ARG A 437 19.77 9.26 -6.45
N ILE A 438 21.03 8.93 -6.17
CA ILE A 438 21.61 7.62 -6.53
C ILE A 438 20.92 6.49 -5.78
N ALA A 439 20.67 6.66 -4.49
CA ALA A 439 19.93 5.69 -3.68
C ALA A 439 18.53 5.42 -4.24
N SER A 440 17.82 6.47 -4.68
CA SER A 440 16.52 6.33 -5.36
C SER A 440 16.61 5.42 -6.57
N LEU A 441 17.58 5.61 -7.44
CA LEU A 441 17.79 4.76 -8.63
C LEU A 441 18.05 3.29 -8.26
N VAL A 442 18.91 3.07 -7.27
CA VAL A 442 19.24 1.71 -6.82
C VAL A 442 18.02 1.01 -6.23
N ILE A 443 17.24 1.70 -5.40
CA ILE A 443 16.01 1.14 -4.78
C ILE A 443 14.99 0.79 -5.85
N VAL A 444 14.78 1.67 -6.83
CA VAL A 444 13.87 1.41 -7.96
C VAL A 444 14.38 0.22 -8.81
N ALA A 445 15.66 0.12 -9.07
CA ALA A 445 16.24 -1.03 -9.80
C ALA A 445 15.97 -2.37 -9.07
N PHE A 446 16.15 -2.42 -7.75
CA PHE A 446 15.79 -3.61 -6.97
C PHE A 446 14.29 -3.91 -7.01
N SER A 447 13.43 -2.88 -7.01
CA SER A 447 11.99 -3.06 -7.13
C SER A 447 11.59 -3.61 -8.51
N LEU A 448 12.27 -3.18 -9.58
CA LEU A 448 12.08 -3.73 -10.94
C LEU A 448 12.48 -5.20 -11.04
N ILE A 449 13.50 -5.62 -10.31
CA ILE A 449 13.89 -7.03 -10.25
C ILE A 449 12.86 -7.82 -9.43
N LEU A 450 12.49 -7.34 -8.24
CA LEU A 450 11.57 -8.03 -7.35
C LEU A 450 10.17 -8.21 -7.97
N GLN A 451 9.67 -7.23 -8.73
CA GLN A 451 8.34 -7.33 -9.36
C GLN A 451 8.23 -8.52 -10.33
N THR A 452 9.36 -9.02 -10.87
CA THR A 452 9.36 -10.18 -11.77
C THR A 452 9.06 -11.50 -11.06
N THR A 453 9.06 -11.51 -9.72
CA THR A 453 8.79 -12.71 -8.90
C THR A 453 7.30 -12.87 -8.59
N PHE A 454 6.50 -11.80 -8.68
CA PHE A 454 5.08 -11.88 -8.37
C PHE A 454 4.30 -12.63 -9.45
N THR A 455 3.34 -13.42 -9.01
CA THR A 455 2.48 -14.22 -9.89
C THR A 455 1.11 -13.60 -10.09
N ASP A 456 0.60 -12.88 -9.07
CA ASP A 456 -0.66 -12.16 -9.12
C ASP A 456 -0.67 -10.91 -8.19
N VAL A 457 -1.63 -10.01 -8.45
CA VAL A 457 -1.69 -8.70 -7.77
C VAL A 457 -2.12 -8.84 -6.30
N ILE A 458 -3.02 -9.77 -5.99
CA ILE A 458 -3.52 -9.99 -4.62
C ILE A 458 -2.42 -10.55 -3.72
N GLU A 459 -1.60 -11.48 -4.22
CA GLU A 459 -0.46 -12.01 -3.45
C GLU A 459 0.59 -10.93 -3.19
N ALA A 460 0.87 -10.07 -4.16
CA ALA A 460 1.77 -8.92 -3.97
C ALA A 460 1.26 -7.98 -2.85
N LEU A 461 -0.04 -7.70 -2.82
CA LEU A 461 -0.68 -6.87 -1.80
C LEU A 461 -0.61 -7.52 -0.40
N LYS A 462 -0.93 -8.81 -0.30
CA LYS A 462 -0.85 -9.57 0.95
C LYS A 462 0.57 -9.67 1.50
N PHE A 463 1.56 -9.79 0.62
CA PHE A 463 2.98 -9.81 1.00
C PHE A 463 3.38 -8.51 1.71
N VAL A 464 2.99 -7.36 1.16
CA VAL A 464 3.25 -6.05 1.78
C VAL A 464 2.62 -5.95 3.17
N LEU A 465 1.35 -6.33 3.31
CA LEU A 465 0.66 -6.26 4.61
C LEU A 465 1.36 -7.10 5.69
N LYS A 466 1.70 -8.34 5.34
CA LYS A 466 2.32 -9.29 6.28
C LYS A 466 3.71 -8.84 6.73
N THR A 467 4.44 -8.13 5.90
CA THR A 467 5.80 -7.68 6.22
C THR A 467 5.85 -6.40 7.05
N THR A 468 4.80 -5.57 7.08
CA THR A 468 4.83 -4.27 7.79
C THR A 468 4.63 -4.36 9.30
N ALA A 469 3.83 -5.30 9.79
CA ALA A 469 3.38 -5.33 11.17
C ALA A 469 4.46 -5.69 12.21
N PRO A 470 5.42 -6.61 11.98
CA PRO A 470 6.36 -7.03 13.01
C PRO A 470 7.13 -5.91 13.69
N ILE A 471 7.63 -4.92 12.94
CA ILE A 471 8.36 -3.79 13.54
C ILE A 471 7.42 -2.70 14.06
N GLY A 472 6.18 -2.64 13.54
CA GLY A 472 5.14 -1.73 14.01
C GLY A 472 4.73 -1.96 15.46
N ILE A 473 4.85 -3.20 15.98
CA ILE A 473 4.65 -3.54 17.39
C ILE A 473 5.51 -2.64 18.28
N SER A 474 6.80 -2.56 17.98
CA SER A 474 7.77 -1.78 18.76
C SER A 474 7.56 -0.27 18.65
N PHE A 475 6.99 0.22 17.56
CA PHE A 475 6.60 1.61 17.43
C PHE A 475 5.45 1.95 18.37
N TRP A 476 4.32 1.22 18.30
CA TRP A 476 3.15 1.49 19.12
C TRP A 476 3.40 1.34 20.62
N ILE A 477 4.07 0.26 21.03
CA ILE A 477 4.37 0.06 22.45
C ILE A 477 5.39 1.11 22.92
N GLY A 478 6.35 1.46 22.08
CA GLY A 478 7.39 2.44 22.38
C GLY A 478 6.91 3.87 22.61
N ILE A 479 5.81 4.29 22.00
CA ILE A 479 5.22 5.63 22.25
C ILE A 479 4.31 5.67 23.49
N ILE A 480 3.93 4.49 24.02
CA ILE A 480 3.02 4.38 25.16
C ILE A 480 3.76 3.98 26.44
N TRP A 481 4.65 3.01 26.35
CA TRP A 481 5.29 2.39 27.52
C TRP A 481 6.80 2.62 27.55
N ARG A 482 7.28 3.28 28.64
CA ARG A 482 8.71 3.55 28.87
C ARG A 482 9.56 2.29 29.01
N GLY A 483 8.95 1.20 29.47
CA GLY A 483 9.62 -0.07 29.73
C GLY A 483 10.08 -0.84 28.49
N TRP A 484 9.62 -0.50 27.28
CA TRP A 484 10.05 -1.18 26.06
C TRP A 484 11.52 -0.86 25.75
N THR A 485 12.35 -1.91 25.70
CA THR A 485 13.81 -1.76 25.61
C THR A 485 14.34 -1.95 24.18
N PRO A 486 15.56 -1.48 23.86
CA PRO A 486 16.19 -1.74 22.55
C PRO A 486 16.30 -3.23 22.20
N MET A 487 16.64 -4.07 23.18
CA MET A 487 16.69 -5.53 22.99
C MET A 487 15.31 -6.12 22.70
N ALA A 488 14.24 -5.54 23.26
CA ALA A 488 12.88 -5.97 22.96
C ALA A 488 12.47 -5.62 21.54
N VAL A 489 12.93 -4.50 20.97
CA VAL A 489 12.70 -4.17 19.55
C VAL A 489 13.27 -5.25 18.64
N TRP A 490 14.51 -5.68 18.88
CA TRP A 490 15.16 -6.75 18.12
C TRP A 490 14.45 -8.09 18.32
N ALA A 491 14.23 -8.49 19.56
CA ALA A 491 13.65 -9.78 19.89
C ALA A 491 12.21 -9.92 19.38
N SER A 492 11.38 -8.89 19.58
CA SER A 492 10.00 -8.86 19.08
C SER A 492 9.95 -8.97 17.55
N SER A 493 10.77 -8.17 16.85
CA SER A 493 10.80 -8.17 15.39
C SER A 493 11.29 -9.50 14.83
N LEU A 494 12.41 -10.03 15.36
CA LEU A 494 12.98 -11.31 14.92
C LEU A 494 12.02 -12.48 15.20
N ALA A 495 11.42 -12.52 16.39
CA ALA A 495 10.46 -13.58 16.74
C ALA A 495 9.23 -13.54 15.83
N ALA A 496 8.66 -12.34 15.58
CA ALA A 496 7.52 -12.20 14.69
C ALA A 496 7.86 -12.63 13.24
N TYR A 497 9.02 -12.19 12.71
CA TYR A 497 9.46 -12.63 11.37
C TYR A 497 9.75 -14.12 11.29
N SER A 498 10.33 -14.72 12.35
CA SER A 498 10.60 -16.17 12.37
C SER A 498 9.31 -16.98 12.33
N ILE A 499 8.29 -16.58 13.09
CA ILE A 499 6.97 -17.23 13.03
C ILE A 499 6.27 -17.01 11.69
N TRP A 500 6.34 -15.78 11.14
CA TRP A 500 5.83 -15.53 9.80
C TRP A 500 6.52 -16.43 8.75
N ALA A 501 7.84 -16.53 8.78
CA ALA A 501 8.60 -17.37 7.86
C ALA A 501 8.27 -18.86 8.04
N LEU A 502 8.14 -19.32 9.28
CA LEU A 502 7.72 -20.71 9.58
C LEU A 502 6.36 -21.02 8.95
N CYS A 503 5.38 -20.15 9.15
CA CYS A 503 4.04 -20.32 8.57
C CYS A 503 4.02 -20.23 7.04
N ALA A 504 4.84 -19.33 6.47
CA ALA A 504 4.85 -19.06 5.03
C ALA A 504 5.60 -20.14 4.23
N PHE A 505 6.75 -20.62 4.75
CA PHE A 505 7.65 -21.50 4.00
C PHE A 505 7.60 -22.97 4.44
N PHE A 506 7.09 -23.26 5.64
CA PHE A 506 7.08 -24.61 6.21
C PHE A 506 5.68 -25.06 6.71
N PRO A 507 4.59 -24.86 5.94
CA PRO A 507 3.25 -25.27 6.35
C PRO A 507 3.12 -26.78 6.54
N GLN A 508 3.89 -27.59 5.78
CA GLN A 508 3.89 -29.05 5.91
C GLN A 508 4.39 -29.52 7.28
N TRP A 509 5.36 -28.79 7.86
CA TRP A 509 5.86 -29.10 9.20
C TRP A 509 4.76 -28.90 10.24
N LEU A 510 3.98 -27.81 10.15
CA LEU A 510 2.84 -27.56 11.05
C LEU A 510 1.78 -28.67 10.93
N SER A 511 1.48 -29.10 9.71
CA SER A 511 0.57 -30.24 9.48
C SER A 511 1.12 -31.55 10.07
N SER A 512 2.42 -31.80 9.99
CA SER A 512 3.05 -33.02 10.51
C SER A 512 3.00 -33.16 12.03
N ILE A 513 2.89 -32.05 12.77
CA ILE A 513 2.72 -32.04 14.23
C ILE A 513 1.25 -32.04 14.67
N GLY A 514 0.32 -32.31 13.74
CA GLY A 514 -1.10 -32.48 14.01
C GLY A 514 -1.94 -31.19 13.94
N ILE A 515 -1.39 -30.08 13.44
CA ILE A 515 -2.14 -28.84 13.22
C ILE A 515 -2.82 -28.93 11.85
N GLY A 516 -4.15 -29.09 11.84
CA GLY A 516 -5.00 -29.14 10.66
C GLY A 516 -5.94 -27.95 10.54
N GLU A 517 -7.07 -28.15 9.85
CA GLU A 517 -8.12 -27.13 9.72
C GLU A 517 -8.66 -26.66 11.09
N PRO A 518 -8.97 -25.37 11.26
CA PRO A 518 -8.97 -24.28 10.25
C PRO A 518 -7.63 -23.53 10.11
N ILE A 519 -6.55 -23.99 10.72
CA ILE A 519 -5.25 -23.30 10.77
C ILE A 519 -4.44 -23.60 9.51
N VAL A 520 -4.30 -24.88 9.16
CA VAL A 520 -3.63 -25.34 7.93
C VAL A 520 -4.69 -25.81 6.96
N ILE A 521 -4.81 -25.13 5.83
CA ILE A 521 -5.83 -25.36 4.82
C ILE A 521 -5.21 -25.89 3.52
N PRO A 522 -5.85 -26.84 2.84
CA PRO A 522 -5.44 -27.25 1.51
C PRO A 522 -5.80 -26.15 0.49
N THR A 523 -4.93 -25.95 -0.48
CA THR A 523 -5.19 -25.15 -1.69
C THR A 523 -5.04 -26.05 -2.91
N ALA A 524 -5.40 -25.54 -4.10
CA ALA A 524 -5.33 -26.32 -5.33
C ALA A 524 -3.93 -26.91 -5.59
N ASP A 525 -2.87 -26.17 -5.24
CA ASP A 525 -1.48 -26.57 -5.56
C ASP A 525 -0.67 -27.05 -4.34
N HIS A 526 -1.03 -26.64 -3.12
CA HIS A 526 -0.24 -26.90 -1.91
C HIS A 526 -1.03 -26.67 -0.62
N ILE A 527 -0.43 -27.03 0.50
CA ILE A 527 -0.95 -26.72 1.84
C ILE A 527 -0.43 -25.34 2.26
N LYS A 528 -1.28 -24.50 2.85
CA LYS A 528 -0.87 -23.22 3.43
C LYS A 528 -1.45 -23.02 4.83
N VAL A 529 -0.80 -22.16 5.62
CA VAL A 529 -1.40 -21.63 6.85
C VAL A 529 -2.36 -20.51 6.47
N ALA A 530 -3.58 -20.56 6.99
CA ALA A 530 -4.59 -19.53 6.75
C ALA A 530 -4.09 -18.16 7.21
N ASP A 531 -4.28 -17.13 6.38
CA ASP A 531 -3.68 -15.81 6.56
C ASP A 531 -4.04 -15.18 7.92
N ALA A 532 -5.29 -15.34 8.39
CA ALA A 532 -5.73 -14.82 9.69
C ALA A 532 -4.98 -15.46 10.87
N TRP A 533 -4.78 -16.77 10.85
CA TRP A 533 -4.04 -17.48 11.89
C TRP A 533 -2.56 -17.15 11.86
N MET A 534 -1.97 -17.03 10.68
CA MET A 534 -0.59 -16.57 10.51
C MET A 534 -0.39 -15.19 11.17
N MET A 535 -1.31 -14.24 10.91
CA MET A 535 -1.28 -12.90 11.51
C MET A 535 -1.37 -12.96 13.03
N LEU A 536 -2.28 -13.74 13.57
CA LEU A 536 -2.42 -13.95 15.01
C LEU A 536 -1.12 -14.49 15.63
N PHE A 537 -0.51 -15.50 15.04
CA PHE A 537 0.67 -16.15 15.60
C PHE A 537 1.89 -15.22 15.62
N TYR A 538 2.21 -14.55 14.51
CA TYR A 538 3.39 -13.71 14.51
C TYR A 538 3.20 -12.42 15.34
N LEU A 539 2.00 -11.84 15.39
CA LEU A 539 1.73 -10.66 16.22
C LEU A 539 1.77 -10.99 17.71
N SER A 540 1.08 -12.04 18.13
CA SER A 540 1.08 -12.45 19.54
C SER A 540 2.48 -12.85 20.02
N THR A 541 3.22 -13.63 19.23
CA THR A 541 4.60 -13.99 19.56
C THR A 541 5.49 -12.77 19.66
N GLY A 542 5.42 -11.83 18.71
CA GLY A 542 6.18 -10.59 18.75
C GLY A 542 5.91 -9.76 20.01
N ILE A 543 4.64 -9.61 20.39
CA ILE A 543 4.25 -8.88 21.60
C ILE A 543 4.74 -9.60 22.86
N ILE A 544 4.49 -10.89 22.98
CA ILE A 544 4.87 -11.67 24.18
C ILE A 544 6.39 -11.67 24.38
N VAL A 545 7.15 -12.00 23.32
CA VAL A 545 8.62 -12.00 23.39
C VAL A 545 9.16 -10.61 23.72
N GLY A 546 8.61 -9.57 23.10
CA GLY A 546 9.02 -8.19 23.37
C GLY A 546 8.75 -7.77 24.82
N VAL A 547 7.59 -8.10 25.39
CA VAL A 547 7.27 -7.83 26.80
C VAL A 547 8.24 -8.57 27.72
N VAL A 548 8.43 -9.89 27.52
CA VAL A 548 9.33 -10.70 28.35
C VAL A 548 10.75 -10.14 28.30
N VAL A 549 11.27 -9.86 27.11
CA VAL A 549 12.63 -9.30 26.97
C VAL A 549 12.74 -7.91 27.59
N SER A 550 11.68 -7.08 27.48
CA SER A 550 11.66 -5.75 28.14
C SER A 550 11.77 -5.84 29.65
N LEU A 551 11.16 -6.85 30.27
CA LEU A 551 11.23 -7.07 31.72
C LEU A 551 12.59 -7.59 32.18
N LEU A 552 13.32 -8.28 31.31
CA LEU A 552 14.61 -8.90 31.57
C LEU A 552 15.82 -8.03 31.20
N THR A 553 15.63 -6.94 30.48
CA THR A 553 16.72 -6.12 29.94
C THR A 553 16.70 -4.68 30.47
N ARG A 554 17.85 -4.01 30.36
CA ARG A 554 18.01 -2.64 30.86
C ARG A 554 17.28 -1.64 29.99
N ARG A 555 16.54 -0.73 30.61
CA ARG A 555 15.87 0.41 29.97
C ARG A 555 16.90 1.42 29.46
N PRO A 556 16.56 2.22 28.43
CA PRO A 556 17.34 3.40 28.05
C PRO A 556 17.49 4.37 29.23
N PRO A 557 18.52 5.24 29.24
CA PRO A 557 18.71 6.24 30.30
C PRO A 557 17.46 7.10 30.52
N ALA A 558 17.16 7.41 31.78
CA ALA A 558 15.96 8.17 32.14
C ALA A 558 15.92 9.55 31.46
N GLU A 559 17.06 10.26 31.43
CA GLU A 559 17.18 11.56 30.74
C GLU A 559 16.77 11.50 29.27
N LYS A 560 17.17 10.45 28.55
CA LYS A 560 16.80 10.24 27.16
C LYS A 560 15.30 10.01 27.01
N LEU A 561 14.71 9.20 27.89
CA LEU A 561 13.27 8.94 27.88
C LEU A 561 12.47 10.20 28.21
N ASP A 562 12.91 10.98 29.20
CA ASP A 562 12.26 12.23 29.59
C ASP A 562 12.28 13.24 28.43
N ALA A 563 13.43 13.43 27.79
CA ALA A 563 13.56 14.31 26.61
C ALA A 563 12.66 13.85 25.45
N PHE A 564 12.64 12.53 25.16
CA PHE A 564 11.80 11.98 24.10
C PHE A 564 10.31 12.18 24.38
N PHE A 565 9.82 11.80 25.57
CA PHE A 565 8.40 11.90 25.88
C PHE A 565 7.94 13.35 26.10
N LEU A 566 8.82 14.24 26.55
CA LEU A 566 8.54 15.68 26.57
C LEU A 566 8.33 16.21 25.16
N LEU A 567 9.21 15.86 24.21
CA LEU A 567 9.07 16.23 22.80
C LEU A 567 7.74 15.74 22.23
N MET A 568 7.35 14.48 22.50
CA MET A 568 6.12 13.86 22.01
C MET A 568 4.85 14.52 22.56
N ARG A 569 4.92 15.15 23.73
CA ARG A 569 3.82 15.90 24.34
C ARG A 569 3.82 17.39 23.96
N THR A 570 4.87 17.90 23.30
CA THR A 570 5.01 19.31 22.93
C THR A 570 4.39 19.59 21.58
N PRO A 571 3.25 20.30 21.51
CA PRO A 571 2.58 20.64 20.26
C PRO A 571 3.47 21.42 19.28
N VAL A 572 3.18 21.26 17.99
CA VAL A 572 3.91 21.93 16.92
C VAL A 572 3.33 23.33 16.68
N GLN A 573 4.20 24.33 16.66
CA GLN A 573 3.83 25.70 16.30
C GLN A 573 4.10 25.99 14.82
N PRO A 574 3.33 26.89 14.19
CA PRO A 574 3.67 27.38 12.85
C PRO A 574 5.05 28.04 12.86
N ASP A 575 5.82 27.76 11.80
CA ASP A 575 7.13 28.38 11.56
C ASP A 575 8.18 28.15 12.69
N GLU A 576 8.04 27.08 13.48
CA GLU A 576 9.02 26.69 14.50
C GLU A 576 10.38 26.34 13.87
N HIS A 577 11.46 26.81 14.47
CA HIS A 577 12.81 26.43 14.09
C HIS A 577 13.30 25.26 14.94
N VAL A 578 13.85 24.24 14.28
CA VAL A 578 14.36 23.01 14.91
C VAL A 578 15.79 22.77 14.43
N ALA A 579 16.74 22.80 15.34
CA ALA A 579 18.17 22.68 15.01
C ALA A 579 18.55 21.30 14.45
N ALA A 580 17.90 20.22 14.91
CA ALA A 580 18.14 18.84 14.48
C ALA A 580 16.87 18.00 14.57
N PRO A 581 16.77 16.89 13.81
CA PRO A 581 15.66 15.96 13.95
C PRO A 581 15.47 15.47 15.39
N CYS A 582 14.24 15.28 15.81
CA CYS A 582 13.85 14.81 17.14
C CYS A 582 14.39 15.66 18.31
N THR A 583 14.60 16.98 18.11
CA THR A 583 14.96 17.94 19.17
C THR A 583 13.83 18.93 19.44
N MET A 584 13.88 19.55 20.62
CA MET A 584 12.94 20.62 20.99
C MET A 584 13.18 21.84 20.09
N PRO A 585 12.11 22.56 19.69
CA PRO A 585 12.27 23.84 18.98
C PRO A 585 12.77 24.93 19.93
N ASP A 586 13.28 26.04 19.37
CA ASP A 586 13.84 27.16 20.16
C ASP A 586 12.81 27.78 21.12
N ASN A 587 11.53 27.87 20.70
CA ASN A 587 10.41 28.38 21.51
C ASN A 587 9.31 27.32 21.59
N PRO A 588 9.42 26.32 22.51
CA PRO A 588 8.46 25.24 22.58
C PRO A 588 7.12 25.71 23.17
N ALA A 589 6.02 25.18 22.63
CA ALA A 589 4.71 25.28 23.26
C ALA A 589 4.67 24.51 24.58
N PRO A 590 3.78 24.86 25.53
CA PRO A 590 3.60 24.06 26.74
C PRO A 590 3.25 22.61 26.42
N PRO A 591 3.90 21.63 27.07
CA PRO A 591 3.60 20.22 26.81
C PRO A 591 2.20 19.86 27.31
N LEU A 592 1.55 18.93 26.60
CA LEU A 592 0.26 18.37 27.02
C LEU A 592 0.43 17.53 28.30
N ASP A 593 -0.59 17.58 29.14
CA ASP A 593 -0.67 16.72 30.32
C ASP A 593 -0.76 15.24 29.94
N LYS A 594 -0.39 14.36 30.86
CA LYS A 594 -0.65 12.93 30.74
C LYS A 594 -2.12 12.62 31.00
N MET A 595 -2.68 11.64 30.27
CA MET A 595 -4.03 11.14 30.51
C MET A 595 -4.09 10.30 31.80
N ILE A 596 -3.02 9.57 32.09
CA ILE A 596 -2.87 8.69 33.26
C ILE A 596 -1.61 9.13 34.01
N ASP A 597 -1.74 9.38 35.31
CA ASP A 597 -0.61 9.68 36.17
C ASP A 597 0.09 8.36 36.56
N HIS A 598 0.95 7.89 35.67
CA HIS A 598 1.74 6.68 35.87
C HIS A 598 3.17 6.92 35.40
N PRO A 599 4.19 6.44 36.13
CA PRO A 599 5.60 6.70 35.81
C PRO A 599 6.03 6.10 34.46
N ASP A 600 5.45 4.97 34.06
CA ASP A 600 5.85 4.23 32.87
C ASP A 600 4.91 4.41 31.67
N ILE A 601 3.73 5.04 31.83
CA ILE A 601 2.73 5.20 30.75
C ILE A 601 2.68 6.66 30.30
N GLU A 602 2.87 6.86 29.00
CA GLU A 602 3.04 8.18 28.38
C GLU A 602 1.96 8.47 27.32
N ILE A 603 0.69 8.41 27.73
CA ILE A 603 -0.43 8.76 26.86
C ILE A 603 -0.78 10.23 27.06
N PRO A 604 -0.65 11.11 26.03
CA PRO A 604 -1.07 12.50 26.14
C PRO A 604 -2.59 12.60 26.34
N LYS A 605 -3.03 13.54 27.17
CA LYS A 605 -4.46 13.82 27.36
C LYS A 605 -5.08 14.29 26.04
N PRO A 606 -6.14 13.64 25.54
CA PRO A 606 -6.76 14.02 24.27
C PRO A 606 -7.46 15.35 24.39
N THR A 607 -7.31 16.19 23.39
CA THR A 607 -8.04 17.45 23.24
C THR A 607 -9.45 17.21 22.68
N ARG A 608 -10.31 18.22 22.73
CA ARG A 608 -11.65 18.13 22.07
C ARG A 608 -11.53 17.85 20.58
N VAL A 609 -10.50 18.38 19.93
CA VAL A 609 -10.22 18.14 18.50
C VAL A 609 -9.85 16.68 18.25
N ASP A 610 -9.07 16.07 19.15
CA ASP A 610 -8.69 14.67 19.05
C ASP A 610 -9.94 13.76 19.10
N ILE A 611 -10.83 14.01 20.07
CA ILE A 611 -12.03 13.19 20.30
C ILE A 611 -13.03 13.36 19.14
N ILE A 612 -13.36 14.60 18.78
CA ILE A 612 -14.36 14.88 17.73
C ILE A 612 -13.91 14.30 16.39
N GLY A 613 -12.66 14.56 16.00
CA GLY A 613 -12.15 14.07 14.73
C GLY A 613 -12.01 12.55 14.67
N PHE A 614 -11.67 11.90 15.78
CA PHE A 614 -11.66 10.45 15.86
C PHE A 614 -13.04 9.84 15.69
N ILE A 615 -14.07 10.41 16.37
CA ILE A 615 -15.47 9.96 16.22
C ILE A 615 -15.95 10.18 14.78
N LEU A 616 -15.66 11.35 14.18
CA LEU A 616 -16.05 11.62 12.79
C LEU A 616 -15.38 10.64 11.82
N ALA A 617 -14.12 10.29 12.03
CA ALA A 617 -13.45 9.31 11.21
C ALA A 617 -14.12 7.92 11.29
N TRP A 618 -14.58 7.49 12.47
CA TRP A 618 -15.36 6.26 12.64
C TRP A 618 -16.74 6.34 11.95
N VAL A 619 -17.40 7.48 11.97
CA VAL A 619 -18.65 7.68 11.21
C VAL A 619 -18.41 7.49 9.72
N PHE A 620 -17.33 8.05 9.16
CA PHE A 620 -16.96 7.83 7.76
C PHE A 620 -16.64 6.38 7.45
N VAL A 621 -15.95 5.67 8.33
CA VAL A 621 -15.71 4.22 8.18
C VAL A 621 -17.04 3.45 8.14
N GLY A 622 -17.97 3.78 9.04
CA GLY A 622 -19.32 3.21 9.03
C GLY A 622 -20.05 3.44 7.71
N ILE A 623 -19.98 4.64 7.15
CA ILE A 623 -20.57 4.98 5.84
C ILE A 623 -19.91 4.15 4.71
N ILE A 624 -18.57 4.04 4.71
CA ILE A 624 -17.81 3.28 3.70
C ILE A 624 -18.21 1.79 3.71
N VAL A 625 -18.46 1.20 4.87
CA VAL A 625 -18.93 -0.20 4.97
C VAL A 625 -20.40 -0.32 4.61
N TRP A 626 -21.22 0.66 5.02
CA TRP A 626 -22.67 0.63 4.79
C TRP A 626 -23.02 0.78 3.30
N ILE A 627 -22.32 1.61 2.54
CA ILE A 627 -22.60 1.84 1.11
C ILE A 627 -22.55 0.54 0.29
N PRO A 628 -21.46 -0.26 0.29
CA PRO A 628 -21.41 -1.52 -0.45
C PRO A 628 -22.50 -2.49 0.00
N TYR A 629 -22.73 -2.59 1.31
CA TYR A 629 -23.76 -3.44 1.88
C TYR A 629 -25.17 -3.07 1.38
N TRP A 630 -25.50 -1.77 1.34
CA TRP A 630 -26.80 -1.30 0.87
C TRP A 630 -26.93 -1.42 -0.66
N LEU A 631 -25.89 -1.11 -1.40
CA LEU A 631 -25.92 -1.18 -2.87
C LEU A 631 -26.00 -2.61 -3.40
N SER A 632 -25.50 -3.59 -2.68
CA SER A 632 -25.51 -5.01 -3.06
C SER A 632 -26.84 -5.71 -2.74
N ARG A 633 -27.72 -5.11 -1.92
CA ARG A 633 -29.06 -5.60 -1.57
C ARG A 633 -30.15 -4.87 -2.33
#